data_608e192eeb9ea8ab08978b5c7c18400d
#
_entry.id   608e192eeb9ea8ab08978b5c7c18400d
#
_cell.length_a   1.000
_cell.length_b   1.000
_cell.length_c   1.000
_cell.angle_alpha   90.00
_cell.angle_beta   90.00
_cell.angle_gamma   90.00
#
_symmetry.space_group_name_H-M   'P 1'
#
loop_
_entity.id
_entity.type
_entity.pdbx_description
1 polymer ?
#
loop_
_entity_poly.entity_id
_entity_poly.type
_entity_poly.pdbx_seq_one_letter_code
_entity_poly.pdbx_strand_id
1 'polypeptide(L)'
;MKTLLTTTLLLLTLSFYAQDAKEIIRKAEEKMRGKESAYTEMTIEVIRPKWTRTMGLKSWSRGNDYSLMVLTEPAKDAGTAFLKRHKEVWNWVPSIERSIKMPPSMMMQSWMGTDMSNDDLVRESSSVTDYTHALGKDSIIDGKKCWKVILTPKPDAAVVWGKVVAFVDQKDYVQLKAEQYDEDGYLVNEMLGSEVKEMDGVILATRLELIPIEKEGQKTIMTINTIKFNEVYDDAFFTVHNMKNIR
;
A
#
# COMPACT_ATOMS: atom_id res chain seq x y z
N MET A 1 43.57 20.95 8.99
CA MET A 1 42.35 21.13 9.82
C MET A 1 41.15 21.66 9.05
N LYS A 2 41.27 22.57 8.08
CA LYS A 2 40.13 23.14 7.33
C LYS A 2 39.42 22.15 6.41
N THR A 3 40.13 21.18 5.80
CA THR A 3 39.56 20.14 4.91
C THR A 3 38.75 19.10 5.65
N LEU A 4 39.09 18.78 6.89
CA LEU A 4 38.35 17.78 7.70
C LEU A 4 36.97 18.30 8.13
N LEU A 5 36.87 19.59 8.39
CA LEU A 5 35.62 20.26 8.81
C LEU A 5 34.59 20.31 7.66
N THR A 6 35.07 20.52 6.42
CA THR A 6 34.23 20.61 5.22
C THR A 6 33.64 19.23 4.86
N THR A 7 34.41 18.14 5.02
CA THR A 7 33.95 16.77 4.74
C THR A 7 32.91 16.31 5.77
N THR A 8 33.08 16.68 7.03
CA THR A 8 32.11 16.33 8.10
C THR A 8 30.80 17.08 7.90
N LEU A 9 30.82 18.33 7.45
CA LEU A 9 29.62 19.12 7.18
C LEU A 9 28.82 18.57 5.99
N LEU A 10 29.50 18.09 4.94
CA LEU A 10 28.86 17.49 3.75
C LEU A 10 28.15 16.16 4.08
N LEU A 11 28.74 15.34 4.95
CA LEU A 11 28.13 14.07 5.41
C LEU A 11 26.90 14.30 6.30
N LEU A 12 26.88 15.37 7.11
CA LEU A 12 25.73 15.74 7.92
C LEU A 12 24.53 16.21 7.07
N THR A 13 24.76 16.91 5.97
CA THR A 13 23.68 17.37 5.07
C THR A 13 23.01 16.22 4.31
N LEU A 14 23.77 15.21 3.89
CA LEU A 14 23.23 14.03 3.23
C LEU A 14 22.31 13.22 4.18
N SER A 15 22.66 13.13 5.46
CA SER A 15 21.82 12.44 6.46
C SER A 15 20.49 13.15 6.71
N PHE A 16 20.45 14.49 6.64
CA PHE A 16 19.23 15.27 6.81
C PHE A 16 18.23 15.05 5.66
N TYR A 17 18.70 15.04 4.41
CA TYR A 17 17.83 14.78 3.25
C TYR A 17 17.25 13.35 3.22
N ALA A 18 18.02 12.36 3.67
CA ALA A 18 17.54 10.97 3.73
C ALA A 18 16.46 10.79 4.82
N GLN A 19 16.58 11.50 5.93
CA GLN A 19 15.57 11.44 7.00
C GLN A 19 14.27 12.14 6.58
N ASP A 20 14.35 13.25 5.87
CA ASP A 20 13.18 13.96 5.35
C ASP A 20 12.39 13.12 4.34
N ALA A 21 13.06 12.43 3.43
CA ALA A 21 12.42 11.55 2.44
C ALA A 21 11.65 10.39 3.11
N LYS A 22 12.25 9.75 4.11
CA LYS A 22 11.60 8.70 4.89
C LYS A 22 10.38 9.21 5.65
N GLU A 23 10.49 10.39 6.25
CA GLU A 23 9.41 11.01 7.00
C GLU A 23 8.23 11.40 6.09
N ILE A 24 8.48 11.83 4.86
CA ILE A 24 7.45 12.10 3.85
C ILE A 24 6.65 10.81 3.57
N ILE A 25 7.34 9.69 3.32
CA ILE A 25 6.67 8.40 3.06
C ILE A 25 5.90 7.93 4.29
N ARG A 26 6.47 8.03 5.50
CA ARG A 26 5.78 7.68 6.74
C ARG A 26 4.47 8.44 6.91
N LYS A 27 4.50 9.77 6.71
CA LYS A 27 3.30 10.61 6.79
C LYS A 27 2.27 10.27 5.70
N ALA A 28 2.72 9.97 4.49
CA ALA A 28 1.82 9.55 3.41
C ALA A 28 1.15 8.20 3.70
N GLU A 29 1.87 7.23 4.27
CA GLU A 29 1.28 5.95 4.69
C GLU A 29 0.26 6.11 5.81
N GLU A 30 0.54 6.96 6.79
CA GLU A 30 -0.38 7.23 7.90
C GLU A 30 -1.73 7.80 7.45
N LYS A 31 -1.79 8.49 6.29
CA LYS A 31 -3.05 8.95 5.71
C LYS A 31 -4.01 7.80 5.37
N MET A 32 -3.47 6.65 5.00
CA MET A 32 -4.29 5.48 4.58
C MET A 32 -4.52 4.48 5.72
N ARG A 33 -3.63 4.43 6.70
CA ARG A 33 -3.65 3.42 7.77
C ARG A 33 -4.07 3.97 9.13
N GLY A 34 -4.11 5.29 9.29
CA GLY A 34 -4.15 5.92 10.60
C GLY A 34 -2.81 5.77 11.33
N LYS A 35 -2.70 6.39 12.50
CA LYS A 35 -1.51 6.26 13.35
C LYS A 35 -1.49 4.94 14.11
N GLU A 36 -2.64 4.48 14.56
CA GLU A 36 -2.78 3.29 15.40
C GLU A 36 -3.56 2.18 14.69
N SER A 37 -4.72 2.52 14.12
CA SER A 37 -5.61 1.57 13.45
C SER A 37 -6.47 2.25 12.40
N ALA A 38 -7.04 1.45 11.49
CA ALA A 38 -8.08 1.89 10.56
C ALA A 38 -9.10 0.77 10.31
N TYR A 39 -10.37 1.15 10.20
CA TYR A 39 -11.42 0.38 9.55
C TYR A 39 -11.72 1.01 8.20
N THR A 40 -11.85 0.20 7.15
CA THR A 40 -12.10 0.68 5.80
C THR A 40 -13.13 -0.20 5.10
N GLU A 41 -14.12 0.42 4.45
CA GLU A 41 -14.95 -0.23 3.44
C GLU A 41 -14.54 0.28 2.08
N MET A 42 -14.33 -0.62 1.14
CA MET A 42 -13.86 -0.28 -0.20
C MET A 42 -14.50 -1.12 -1.28
N THR A 43 -14.56 -0.55 -2.47
CA THR A 43 -14.93 -1.23 -3.70
C THR A 43 -13.71 -1.36 -4.59
N ILE A 44 -13.48 -2.56 -5.14
CA ILE A 44 -12.43 -2.82 -6.14
C ILE A 44 -13.08 -3.20 -7.46
N GLU A 45 -12.76 -2.46 -8.51
CA GLU A 45 -13.18 -2.74 -9.88
C GLU A 45 -11.98 -3.23 -10.68
N VAL A 46 -12.07 -4.43 -11.22
CA VAL A 46 -11.09 -5.02 -12.14
C VAL A 46 -11.59 -4.82 -13.56
N ILE A 47 -10.95 -3.93 -14.30
CA ILE A 47 -11.32 -3.62 -15.68
C ILE A 47 -10.39 -4.35 -16.64
N ARG A 48 -10.97 -5.08 -17.58
CA ARG A 48 -10.28 -5.83 -18.63
C ARG A 48 -10.96 -5.54 -19.97
N PRO A 49 -10.31 -5.72 -21.12
CA PRO A 49 -10.88 -5.37 -22.42
C PRO A 49 -12.25 -5.98 -22.73
N LYS A 50 -12.57 -7.15 -22.14
CA LYS A 50 -13.80 -7.89 -22.42
C LYS A 50 -14.76 -8.03 -21.24
N TRP A 51 -14.35 -7.63 -20.04
CA TRP A 51 -15.16 -7.78 -18.83
C TRP A 51 -14.73 -6.82 -17.73
N THR A 52 -15.65 -6.53 -16.84
CA THR A 52 -15.40 -5.82 -15.59
C THR A 52 -15.95 -6.67 -14.44
N ARG A 53 -15.23 -6.71 -13.32
CA ARG A 53 -15.65 -7.36 -12.09
C ARG A 53 -15.51 -6.39 -10.92
N THR A 54 -16.56 -6.31 -10.11
CA THR A 54 -16.58 -5.51 -8.90
C THR A 54 -16.54 -6.42 -7.66
N MET A 55 -15.78 -6.00 -6.65
CA MET A 55 -15.67 -6.66 -5.35
C MET A 55 -15.87 -5.64 -4.26
N GLY A 56 -16.64 -5.99 -3.23
CA GLY A 56 -16.76 -5.22 -2.00
C GLY A 56 -15.87 -5.82 -0.92
N LEU A 57 -15.24 -4.97 -0.11
CA LEU A 57 -14.33 -5.39 0.96
C LEU A 57 -14.55 -4.56 2.23
N LYS A 58 -14.37 -5.22 3.37
CA LYS A 58 -14.12 -4.59 4.66
C LYS A 58 -12.71 -4.94 5.12
N SER A 59 -12.01 -3.97 5.69
CA SER A 59 -10.64 -4.15 6.18
C SER A 59 -10.46 -3.50 7.53
N TRP A 60 -9.74 -4.16 8.41
CA TRP A 60 -9.32 -3.69 9.72
C TRP A 60 -7.81 -3.79 9.80
N SER A 61 -7.13 -2.75 10.26
CA SER A 61 -5.69 -2.75 10.46
C SER A 61 -5.31 -2.17 11.81
N ARG A 62 -4.19 -2.64 12.38
CA ARG A 62 -3.57 -2.09 13.57
C ARG A 62 -2.05 -2.08 13.43
N GLY A 63 -1.49 -0.87 13.38
CA GLY A 63 -0.08 -0.66 13.03
C GLY A 63 0.29 -1.32 11.71
N ASN A 64 1.51 -1.79 11.61
CA ASN A 64 2.03 -2.51 10.43
C ASN A 64 1.92 -4.04 10.57
N ASP A 65 1.60 -4.54 11.77
CA ASP A 65 1.69 -5.96 12.09
C ASP A 65 0.39 -6.71 11.92
N TYR A 66 -0.74 -6.03 11.93
CA TYR A 66 -2.05 -6.66 11.90
C TYR A 66 -2.94 -6.08 10.81
N SER A 67 -3.51 -6.96 10.00
CA SER A 67 -4.54 -6.62 9.03
C SER A 67 -5.49 -7.80 8.86
N LEU A 68 -6.79 -7.55 8.89
CA LEU A 68 -7.82 -8.51 8.58
C LEU A 68 -8.72 -7.90 7.52
N MET A 69 -8.96 -8.64 6.44
CA MET A 69 -9.79 -8.21 5.33
C MET A 69 -10.77 -9.30 4.97
N VAL A 70 -11.99 -8.93 4.63
CA VAL A 70 -13.03 -9.85 4.18
C VAL A 70 -13.72 -9.31 2.93
N LEU A 71 -13.93 -10.18 1.95
CA LEU A 71 -14.79 -9.89 0.81
C LEU A 71 -16.26 -9.95 1.22
N THR A 72 -17.01 -8.92 0.87
CA THR A 72 -18.46 -8.84 1.07
C THR A 72 -19.23 -9.10 -0.21
N GLU A 73 -18.63 -8.83 -1.37
CA GLU A 73 -19.19 -9.00 -2.70
C GLU A 73 -18.12 -9.47 -3.70
N PRO A 74 -18.49 -10.20 -4.77
CA PRO A 74 -19.81 -10.77 -5.06
C PRO A 74 -20.12 -11.98 -4.18
N ALA A 75 -21.37 -12.43 -4.14
CA ALA A 75 -21.83 -13.52 -3.28
C ALA A 75 -21.00 -14.82 -3.38
N LYS A 76 -20.48 -15.14 -4.57
CA LYS A 76 -19.63 -16.33 -4.79
C LYS A 76 -18.27 -16.27 -4.06
N ASP A 77 -17.77 -15.07 -3.79
CA ASP A 77 -16.47 -14.81 -3.16
C ASP A 77 -16.62 -14.28 -1.73
N ALA A 78 -17.87 -13.94 -1.33
CA ALA A 78 -18.17 -13.37 -0.02
C ALA A 78 -17.74 -14.30 1.12
N GLY A 79 -17.16 -13.70 2.17
CA GLY A 79 -16.58 -14.42 3.29
C GLY A 79 -15.16 -14.92 3.08
N THR A 80 -14.59 -14.82 1.85
CA THR A 80 -13.15 -15.01 1.65
C THR A 80 -12.42 -13.95 2.45
N ALA A 81 -11.47 -14.35 3.29
CA ALA A 81 -10.78 -13.43 4.17
C ALA A 81 -9.27 -13.62 4.14
N PHE A 82 -8.55 -12.54 4.40
CA PHE A 82 -7.09 -12.49 4.47
C PHE A 82 -6.70 -11.91 5.83
N LEU A 83 -5.80 -12.58 6.52
CA LEU A 83 -5.27 -12.16 7.81
C LEU A 83 -3.77 -12.02 7.70
N LYS A 84 -3.24 -10.84 8.01
CA LYS A 84 -1.84 -10.62 8.34
C LYS A 84 -1.70 -10.55 9.85
N ARG A 85 -0.73 -11.29 10.36
CA ARG A 85 -0.28 -11.22 11.75
C ARG A 85 1.23 -11.27 11.79
N HIS A 86 1.86 -10.15 12.06
CA HIS A 86 3.30 -9.95 11.92
C HIS A 86 3.78 -10.30 10.49
N LYS A 87 4.62 -11.33 10.35
CA LYS A 87 5.14 -11.84 9.07
C LYS A 87 4.33 -13.01 8.51
N GLU A 88 3.21 -13.36 9.13
CA GLU A 88 2.38 -14.47 8.67
C GLU A 88 1.13 -13.95 7.97
N VAL A 89 0.86 -14.49 6.79
CA VAL A 89 -0.34 -14.21 6.01
C VAL A 89 -1.15 -15.48 5.85
N TRP A 90 -2.46 -15.36 6.08
CA TRP A 90 -3.41 -16.44 5.99
C TRP A 90 -4.56 -16.06 5.07
N ASN A 91 -5.04 -17.03 4.28
CA ASN A 91 -6.24 -16.90 3.47
C ASN A 91 -7.28 -17.89 3.98
N TRP A 92 -8.50 -17.43 4.26
CA TRP A 92 -9.67 -18.26 4.49
C TRP A 92 -10.49 -18.36 3.22
N VAL A 93 -10.76 -19.59 2.77
CA VAL A 93 -11.55 -19.91 1.58
C VAL A 93 -12.84 -20.61 2.01
N PRO A 94 -13.99 -19.91 2.07
CA PRO A 94 -15.25 -20.47 2.59
C PRO A 94 -15.73 -21.70 1.83
N SER A 95 -15.59 -21.71 0.51
CA SER A 95 -16.09 -22.79 -0.36
C SER A 95 -15.49 -24.18 -0.08
N ILE A 96 -14.30 -24.20 0.54
CA ILE A 96 -13.60 -25.44 0.93
C ILE A 96 -13.37 -25.52 2.43
N GLU A 97 -13.86 -24.54 3.20
CA GLU A 97 -13.72 -24.41 4.65
C GLU A 97 -12.27 -24.55 5.16
N ARG A 98 -11.31 -23.95 4.43
CA ARG A 98 -9.88 -24.02 4.78
C ARG A 98 -9.24 -22.67 5.00
N SER A 99 -8.41 -22.62 6.04
CA SER A 99 -7.42 -21.56 6.23
C SER A 99 -6.08 -22.05 5.69
N ILE A 100 -5.52 -21.27 4.77
CA ILE A 100 -4.25 -21.58 4.08
C ILE A 100 -3.24 -20.54 4.50
N LYS A 101 -2.12 -20.95 5.10
CA LYS A 101 -0.99 -20.08 5.33
C LYS A 101 -0.28 -19.81 4.00
N MET A 102 -0.17 -18.56 3.62
CA MET A 102 0.43 -18.17 2.35
C MET A 102 1.96 -18.13 2.48
N PRO A 103 2.69 -18.90 1.66
CA PRO A 103 4.15 -18.82 1.66
C PRO A 103 4.63 -17.53 0.97
N PRO A 104 5.85 -17.03 1.28
CA PRO A 104 6.41 -15.83 0.66
C PRO A 104 6.40 -15.83 -0.88
N SER A 105 6.55 -17.00 -1.51
CA SER A 105 6.50 -17.15 -2.97
C SER A 105 5.14 -16.79 -3.59
N MET A 106 4.07 -16.72 -2.81
CA MET A 106 2.76 -16.28 -3.27
C MET A 106 2.58 -14.77 -3.21
N MET A 107 3.45 -14.03 -2.52
CA MET A 107 3.30 -12.58 -2.32
C MET A 107 3.39 -11.80 -3.64
N MET A 108 4.20 -12.26 -4.58
CA MET A 108 4.33 -11.65 -5.92
C MET A 108 3.16 -11.97 -6.87
N GLN A 109 2.31 -12.92 -6.52
CA GLN A 109 1.20 -13.32 -7.39
C GLN A 109 0.08 -12.27 -7.35
N SER A 110 -0.63 -12.15 -8.49
CA SER A 110 -1.81 -11.27 -8.60
C SER A 110 -2.87 -11.66 -7.58
N TRP A 111 -3.29 -10.70 -6.77
CA TRP A 111 -4.38 -10.90 -5.83
C TRP A 111 -5.72 -10.99 -6.56
N MET A 112 -6.36 -12.14 -6.50
CA MET A 112 -7.70 -12.37 -7.07
C MET A 112 -7.89 -11.88 -8.52
N GLY A 113 -6.82 -11.85 -9.33
CA GLY A 113 -6.86 -11.41 -10.73
C GLY A 113 -6.91 -9.88 -10.93
N THR A 114 -6.63 -9.11 -9.90
CA THR A 114 -6.37 -7.67 -9.98
C THR A 114 -4.96 -7.40 -10.54
N ASP A 115 -4.61 -6.14 -10.72
CA ASP A 115 -3.24 -5.74 -11.07
C ASP A 115 -2.37 -5.53 -9.81
N MET A 116 -2.94 -5.71 -8.61
CA MET A 116 -2.21 -5.72 -7.35
C MET A 116 -1.63 -7.12 -7.07
N SER A 117 -0.47 -7.17 -6.48
CA SER A 117 0.08 -8.39 -5.88
C SER A 117 -0.59 -8.70 -4.53
N ASN A 118 -0.41 -9.92 -4.03
CA ASN A 118 -0.84 -10.23 -2.67
C ASN A 118 -0.13 -9.33 -1.64
N ASP A 119 1.16 -9.00 -1.86
CA ASP A 119 1.91 -8.11 -0.99
C ASP A 119 1.32 -6.69 -0.96
N ASP A 120 0.98 -6.13 -2.10
CA ASP A 120 0.35 -4.80 -2.18
C ASP A 120 -0.92 -4.71 -1.35
N LEU A 121 -1.71 -5.78 -1.30
CA LEU A 121 -2.97 -5.81 -0.57
C LEU A 121 -2.79 -6.06 0.93
N VAL A 122 -2.07 -7.11 1.30
CA VAL A 122 -1.85 -7.46 2.71
C VAL A 122 -0.73 -6.66 3.33
N ARG A 123 0.10 -6.02 2.49
CA ARG A 123 1.25 -5.19 2.84
C ARG A 123 2.17 -5.90 3.84
N GLU A 124 2.72 -7.04 3.40
CA GLU A 124 3.76 -7.73 4.14
C GLU A 124 5.02 -6.86 4.24
N SER A 125 5.39 -6.23 3.12
CA SER A 125 6.47 -5.24 3.05
C SER A 125 6.04 -3.85 3.55
N SER A 126 7.01 -3.08 4.00
CA SER A 126 6.81 -1.70 4.49
C SER A 126 7.65 -0.72 3.67
N SER A 127 7.01 0.23 3.02
CA SER A 127 7.71 1.30 2.29
C SER A 127 8.62 2.13 3.20
N VAL A 128 8.36 2.14 4.51
CA VAL A 128 9.14 2.91 5.50
C VAL A 128 10.37 2.16 6.00
N THR A 129 10.25 0.84 6.21
CA THR A 129 11.31 0.06 6.86
C THR A 129 12.15 -0.77 5.91
N ASP A 130 11.59 -1.24 4.80
CA ASP A 130 12.22 -2.19 3.90
C ASP A 130 12.95 -1.53 2.74
N TYR A 131 12.79 -0.22 2.60
CA TYR A 131 13.43 0.60 1.57
C TYR A 131 14.36 1.66 2.18
N THR A 132 15.33 2.08 1.39
CA THR A 132 16.06 3.33 1.55
C THR A 132 15.34 4.41 0.75
N HIS A 133 15.46 5.68 1.15
CA HIS A 133 14.70 6.79 0.60
C HIS A 133 15.63 7.90 0.12
N ALA A 134 15.35 8.45 -1.06
CA ALA A 134 16.05 9.62 -1.59
C ALA A 134 15.05 10.60 -2.21
N LEU A 135 15.29 11.90 -2.05
CA LEU A 135 14.51 12.92 -2.74
C LEU A 135 15.01 13.06 -4.17
N GLY A 136 14.08 13.07 -5.11
CA GLY A 136 14.28 13.51 -6.49
C GLY A 136 13.90 14.97 -6.68
N LYS A 137 13.92 15.44 -7.92
CA LYS A 137 13.42 16.77 -8.28
C LYS A 137 11.90 16.83 -8.11
N ASP A 138 11.39 17.86 -7.44
CA ASP A 138 9.97 18.12 -7.30
C ASP A 138 9.22 18.04 -8.62
N SER A 139 7.98 17.57 -8.58
CA SER A 139 7.12 17.39 -9.74
C SER A 139 5.77 18.05 -9.50
N ILE A 140 5.00 18.25 -10.57
CA ILE A 140 3.62 18.70 -10.48
C ILE A 140 2.73 17.55 -10.95
N ILE A 141 1.80 17.11 -10.09
CA ILE A 141 0.80 16.09 -10.37
C ILE A 141 -0.58 16.72 -10.16
N ASP A 142 -1.42 16.71 -11.17
CA ASP A 142 -2.75 17.34 -11.15
C ASP A 142 -2.76 18.77 -10.58
N GLY A 143 -1.77 19.57 -10.98
CA GLY A 143 -1.60 20.96 -10.54
C GLY A 143 -1.06 21.13 -9.13
N LYS A 144 -0.78 20.06 -8.40
CA LYS A 144 -0.21 20.09 -7.04
C LYS A 144 1.30 19.86 -7.07
N LYS A 145 2.02 20.65 -6.28
CA LYS A 145 3.46 20.48 -6.10
C LYS A 145 3.72 19.27 -5.22
N CYS A 146 4.50 18.30 -5.72
CA CYS A 146 4.79 17.05 -5.06
C CYS A 146 6.28 16.85 -4.84
N TRP A 147 6.64 16.32 -3.67
CA TRP A 147 7.94 15.67 -3.51
C TRP A 147 7.97 14.40 -4.36
N LYS A 148 9.07 14.22 -5.07
CA LYS A 148 9.41 12.95 -5.70
C LYS A 148 10.32 12.18 -4.75
N VAL A 149 9.84 11.06 -4.23
CA VAL A 149 10.62 10.19 -3.34
C VAL A 149 10.93 8.89 -4.06
N ILE A 150 12.21 8.54 -4.12
CA ILE A 150 12.71 7.31 -4.72
C ILE A 150 12.98 6.32 -3.59
N LEU A 151 12.32 5.18 -3.65
CA LEU A 151 12.44 4.07 -2.72
C LEU A 151 13.24 2.95 -3.39
N THR A 152 14.37 2.57 -2.80
CA THR A 152 15.22 1.46 -3.26
C THR A 152 15.22 0.38 -2.19
N PRO A 153 14.92 -0.90 -2.52
CA PRO A 153 14.92 -2.00 -1.56
C PRO A 153 16.24 -2.09 -0.80
N LYS A 154 16.17 -2.43 0.48
CA LYS A 154 17.35 -2.83 1.23
C LYS A 154 17.81 -4.22 0.78
N PRO A 155 19.09 -4.59 0.92
CA PRO A 155 19.61 -5.85 0.41
C PRO A 155 18.89 -7.11 0.91
N ASP A 156 18.39 -7.07 2.15
CA ASP A 156 17.73 -8.21 2.80
C ASP A 156 16.20 -8.08 2.86
N ALA A 157 15.63 -7.07 2.16
CA ALA A 157 14.20 -6.84 2.17
C ALA A 157 13.47 -7.81 1.22
N ALA A 158 12.51 -8.55 1.77
CA ALA A 158 11.61 -9.39 0.99
C ALA A 158 10.50 -8.54 0.40
N VAL A 159 10.77 -7.84 -0.70
CA VAL A 159 9.82 -6.93 -1.38
C VAL A 159 9.60 -7.38 -2.82
N VAL A 160 8.48 -6.96 -3.39
CA VAL A 160 8.09 -7.30 -4.78
C VAL A 160 8.77 -6.38 -5.80
N TRP A 161 8.92 -5.10 -5.46
CA TRP A 161 9.35 -4.08 -6.43
C TRP A 161 10.84 -3.76 -6.28
N GLY A 162 11.58 -3.80 -7.40
CA GLY A 162 12.99 -3.41 -7.46
C GLY A 162 13.23 -1.91 -7.23
N LYS A 163 12.21 -1.07 -7.47
CA LYS A 163 12.20 0.35 -7.16
C LYS A 163 10.76 0.86 -7.13
N VAL A 164 10.48 1.79 -6.23
CA VAL A 164 9.23 2.57 -6.23
C VAL A 164 9.56 4.05 -6.28
N VAL A 165 8.80 4.82 -7.08
CA VAL A 165 8.89 6.28 -7.09
C VAL A 165 7.55 6.84 -6.67
N ALA A 166 7.48 7.45 -5.51
CA ALA A 166 6.27 8.05 -4.96
C ALA A 166 6.26 9.56 -5.18
N PHE A 167 5.09 10.10 -5.53
CA PHE A 167 4.83 11.53 -5.67
C PHE A 167 3.82 11.94 -4.61
N VAL A 168 4.28 12.69 -3.62
CA VAL A 168 3.51 13.05 -2.43
C VAL A 168 3.27 14.55 -2.41
N ASP A 169 2.01 14.96 -2.33
CA ASP A 169 1.59 16.37 -2.23
C ASP A 169 2.27 17.06 -1.04
N GLN A 170 2.88 18.21 -1.30
CA GLN A 170 3.66 18.94 -0.31
C GLN A 170 2.79 19.61 0.77
N LYS A 171 1.51 19.80 0.52
CA LYS A 171 0.60 20.43 1.47
C LYS A 171 0.02 19.43 2.46
N ASP A 172 -0.59 18.38 1.93
CA ASP A 172 -1.40 17.47 2.72
C ASP A 172 -0.79 16.07 2.88
N TYR A 173 0.42 15.83 2.34
CA TYR A 173 1.10 14.51 2.36
C TYR A 173 0.27 13.40 1.72
N VAL A 174 -0.60 13.72 0.78
CA VAL A 174 -1.35 12.73 0.02
C VAL A 174 -0.48 12.19 -1.11
N GLN A 175 -0.35 10.87 -1.22
CA GLN A 175 0.31 10.26 -2.37
C GLN A 175 -0.63 10.33 -3.58
N LEU A 176 -0.24 11.10 -4.61
CA LEU A 176 -1.04 11.30 -5.82
C LEU A 176 -0.63 10.39 -6.97
N LYS A 177 0.63 9.93 -6.96
CA LYS A 177 1.14 8.98 -7.96
C LYS A 177 2.19 8.08 -7.32
N ALA A 178 2.27 6.83 -7.78
CA ALA A 178 3.44 5.99 -7.60
C ALA A 178 3.78 5.25 -8.90
N GLU A 179 5.05 4.99 -9.12
CA GLU A 179 5.58 4.22 -10.23
C GLU A 179 6.31 3.00 -9.63
N GLN A 180 5.93 1.80 -10.06
CA GLN A 180 6.49 0.55 -9.59
C GLN A 180 7.35 -0.07 -10.69
N TYR A 181 8.59 -0.35 -10.38
CA TYR A 181 9.59 -0.89 -11.30
C TYR A 181 10.01 -2.29 -10.85
N ASP A 182 10.30 -3.17 -11.80
CA ASP A 182 10.89 -4.47 -11.53
C ASP A 182 12.39 -4.38 -11.16
N GLU A 183 13.03 -5.52 -10.96
CA GLU A 183 14.45 -5.61 -10.63
C GLU A 183 15.37 -5.16 -11.76
N ASP A 184 14.92 -5.27 -13.01
CA ASP A 184 15.66 -4.84 -14.21
C ASP A 184 15.48 -3.34 -14.49
N GLY A 185 14.59 -2.67 -13.76
CA GLY A 185 14.32 -1.23 -13.84
C GLY A 185 13.28 -0.84 -14.88
N TYR A 186 12.50 -1.79 -15.41
CA TYR A 186 11.35 -1.50 -16.25
C TYR A 186 10.16 -1.05 -15.42
N LEU A 187 9.44 -0.03 -15.92
CA LEU A 187 8.20 0.43 -15.29
C LEU A 187 7.09 -0.60 -15.55
N VAL A 188 6.59 -1.21 -14.49
CA VAL A 188 5.56 -2.26 -14.57
C VAL A 188 4.17 -1.69 -14.35
N ASN A 189 3.99 -0.87 -13.30
CA ASN A 189 2.71 -0.27 -12.97
C ASN A 189 2.83 1.21 -12.63
N GLU A 190 1.77 1.96 -12.93
CA GLU A 190 1.48 3.26 -12.34
C GLU A 190 0.28 3.17 -11.40
N MET A 191 0.37 3.80 -10.25
CA MET A 191 -0.76 4.03 -9.34
C MET A 191 -1.07 5.51 -9.32
N LEU A 192 -2.34 5.88 -9.55
CA LEU A 192 -2.83 7.25 -9.52
C LEU A 192 -3.83 7.41 -8.40
N GLY A 193 -3.60 8.39 -7.52
CA GLY A 193 -4.51 8.78 -6.44
C GLY A 193 -5.32 10.01 -6.85
N SER A 194 -6.63 9.94 -6.76
CA SER A 194 -7.56 11.02 -7.13
C SER A 194 -8.71 11.13 -6.11
N GLU A 195 -9.68 12.01 -6.39
CA GLU A 195 -10.80 12.28 -5.50
C GLU A 195 -10.34 12.58 -4.06
N VAL A 196 -9.39 13.51 -3.93
CA VAL A 196 -8.83 13.90 -2.64
C VAL A 196 -9.90 14.64 -1.82
N LYS A 197 -10.27 14.07 -0.68
CA LYS A 197 -11.26 14.63 0.25
C LYS A 197 -10.93 14.27 1.69
N GLU A 198 -11.58 14.95 2.61
CA GLU A 198 -11.50 14.63 4.03
C GLU A 198 -12.47 13.48 4.37
N MET A 199 -11.93 12.48 5.07
CA MET A 199 -12.70 11.39 5.66
C MET A 199 -12.17 11.14 7.08
N ASP A 200 -13.05 11.13 8.05
CA ASP A 200 -12.73 10.94 9.49
C ASP A 200 -11.58 11.86 9.97
N GLY A 201 -11.64 13.14 9.57
CA GLY A 201 -10.64 14.16 9.93
C GLY A 201 -9.28 14.06 9.20
N VAL A 202 -9.16 13.18 8.21
CA VAL A 202 -7.92 12.99 7.43
C VAL A 202 -8.17 13.27 5.95
N ILE A 203 -7.34 14.13 5.35
CA ILE A 203 -7.34 14.38 3.90
C ILE A 203 -6.57 13.24 3.21
N LEU A 204 -7.21 12.50 2.31
CA LEU A 204 -6.63 11.38 1.56
C LEU A 204 -7.21 11.28 0.15
N ALA A 205 -6.51 10.57 -0.74
CA ALA A 205 -7.06 10.15 -2.02
C ALA A 205 -8.01 8.97 -1.80
N THR A 206 -9.26 9.09 -2.24
CA THR A 206 -10.27 8.04 -2.03
C THR A 206 -10.46 7.15 -3.24
N ARG A 207 -9.86 7.50 -4.38
CA ARG A 207 -9.84 6.69 -5.58
C ARG A 207 -8.40 6.44 -5.99
N LEU A 208 -8.02 5.17 -6.07
CA LEU A 208 -6.70 4.71 -6.49
C LEU A 208 -6.86 3.86 -7.76
N GLU A 209 -6.17 4.24 -8.84
CA GLU A 209 -6.14 3.48 -10.08
C GLU A 209 -4.76 2.86 -10.25
N LEU A 210 -4.68 1.55 -10.36
CA LEU A 210 -3.47 0.81 -10.69
C LEU A 210 -3.52 0.40 -12.17
N ILE A 211 -2.55 0.87 -12.95
CA ILE A 211 -2.49 0.76 -14.40
C ILE A 211 -1.22 0.00 -14.78
N PRO A 212 -1.31 -1.26 -15.22
CA PRO A 212 -0.17 -1.99 -15.75
C PRO A 212 0.23 -1.42 -17.11
N ILE A 213 1.52 -1.09 -17.29
CA ILE A 213 2.02 -0.35 -18.46
C ILE A 213 1.89 -1.16 -19.75
N GLU A 214 2.21 -2.46 -19.70
CA GLU A 214 2.22 -3.33 -20.88
C GLU A 214 0.85 -3.95 -21.22
N LYS A 215 -0.20 -3.65 -20.46
CA LYS A 215 -1.53 -4.28 -20.60
C LYS A 215 -2.59 -3.26 -20.98
N GLU A 216 -2.64 -2.89 -22.25
CA GLU A 216 -3.58 -1.91 -22.78
C GLU A 216 -5.04 -2.26 -22.41
N GLY A 217 -5.80 -1.26 -21.97
CA GLY A 217 -7.21 -1.41 -21.58
C GLY A 217 -7.43 -2.17 -20.28
N GLN A 218 -6.38 -2.50 -19.53
CA GLN A 218 -6.48 -3.13 -18.21
C GLN A 218 -6.17 -2.11 -17.12
N LYS A 219 -6.92 -2.18 -16.04
CA LYS A 219 -6.63 -1.48 -14.78
C LYS A 219 -7.44 -2.05 -13.62
N THR A 220 -6.97 -1.77 -12.43
CA THR A 220 -7.71 -2.01 -11.19
C THR A 220 -7.97 -0.68 -10.51
N ILE A 221 -9.23 -0.44 -10.12
CA ILE A 221 -9.64 0.77 -9.42
C ILE A 221 -10.06 0.37 -8.01
N MET A 222 -9.54 1.06 -7.00
CA MET A 222 -9.93 0.91 -5.61
C MET A 222 -10.57 2.22 -5.15
N THR A 223 -11.80 2.15 -4.65
CA THR A 223 -12.54 3.29 -4.11
C THR A 223 -12.80 3.08 -2.62
N ILE A 224 -12.37 4.01 -1.79
CA ILE A 224 -12.64 4.02 -0.35
C ILE A 224 -14.04 4.63 -0.16
N ASN A 225 -14.96 3.82 0.33
CA ASN A 225 -16.35 4.22 0.60
C ASN A 225 -16.51 4.79 2.01
N THR A 226 -15.86 4.13 2.99
CA THR A 226 -15.85 4.50 4.40
C THR A 226 -14.47 4.27 4.96
N ILE A 227 -14.01 5.16 5.82
CA ILE A 227 -12.82 4.92 6.65
C ILE A 227 -13.05 5.50 8.05
N LYS A 228 -12.56 4.79 9.08
CA LYS A 228 -12.52 5.24 10.48
C LYS A 228 -11.17 4.94 11.05
N PHE A 229 -10.60 5.90 11.76
CA PHE A 229 -9.27 5.80 12.33
C PHE A 229 -9.32 5.62 13.84
N ASN A 230 -8.25 5.02 14.38
CA ASN A 230 -7.96 4.92 15.82
C ASN A 230 -9.04 4.18 16.62
N GLU A 231 -9.75 3.25 15.99
CA GLU A 231 -10.62 2.32 16.70
C GLU A 231 -9.80 1.27 17.45
N VAL A 232 -10.31 0.81 18.59
CA VAL A 232 -9.56 -0.13 19.46
C VAL A 232 -9.83 -1.57 19.02
N TYR A 233 -8.79 -2.27 18.63
CA TYR A 233 -8.82 -3.70 18.31
C TYR A 233 -7.81 -4.44 19.20
N ASP A 234 -8.23 -5.50 19.87
CA ASP A 234 -7.34 -6.36 20.64
C ASP A 234 -6.67 -7.45 19.78
N ASP A 235 -5.76 -8.21 20.36
CA ASP A 235 -5.06 -9.29 19.65
C ASP A 235 -5.99 -10.46 19.26
N ALA A 236 -7.08 -10.66 20.01
CA ALA A 236 -8.06 -11.69 19.72
C ALA A 236 -8.85 -11.40 18.44
N PHE A 237 -8.96 -10.12 18.06
CA PHE A 237 -9.58 -9.71 16.80
C PHE A 237 -8.81 -10.24 15.59
N PHE A 238 -7.47 -10.20 15.62
CA PHE A 238 -6.61 -10.62 14.52
C PHE A 238 -6.15 -12.08 14.68
N THR A 239 -7.09 -13.01 14.64
CA THR A 239 -6.80 -14.44 14.77
C THR A 239 -7.36 -15.24 13.59
N VAL A 240 -6.73 -16.40 13.30
CA VAL A 240 -7.23 -17.34 12.29
C VAL A 240 -8.66 -17.83 12.62
N HIS A 241 -9.00 -17.90 13.92
CA HIS A 241 -10.35 -18.26 14.36
C HIS A 241 -11.35 -17.14 13.98
N ASN A 242 -11.05 -15.88 14.32
CA ASN A 242 -11.93 -14.76 14.01
C ASN A 242 -12.06 -14.51 12.50
N MET A 243 -10.97 -14.69 11.74
CA MET A 243 -10.98 -14.58 10.28
C MET A 243 -12.08 -15.42 9.61
N LYS A 244 -12.41 -16.59 10.16
CA LYS A 244 -13.47 -17.48 9.63
C LYS A 244 -14.89 -16.97 9.92
N ASN A 245 -15.05 -16.15 10.95
CA ASN A 245 -16.34 -15.75 11.49
C ASN A 245 -16.72 -14.30 11.16
N ILE A 246 -15.74 -13.50 10.71
CA ILE A 246 -15.98 -12.10 10.37
C ILE A 246 -16.87 -11.97 9.13
N ARG A 247 -17.81 -11.00 9.15
CA ARG A 247 -18.78 -10.75 8.08
C ARG A 247 -18.80 -9.28 7.67
#